data_cfe957019223c65d7e6ed1ca5a299604
#
_entry.id   cfe957019223c65d7e6ed1ca5a299604
#
_cell.length_a   1.000
_cell.length_b   1.000
_cell.length_c   1.000
_cell.angle_alpha   90.00
_cell.angle_beta   90.00
_cell.angle_gamma   90.00
#
_symmetry.space_group_name_H-M   'P 1'
#
loop_
_entity.id
_entity.type
_entity.pdbx_description
1 polymer ?
#
loop_
_entity_poly.entity_id
_entity_poly.type
_entity_poly.pdbx_seq_one_letter_code
_entity_poly.pdbx_strand_id
1 'polypeptide(L)'
;MIVDSMWADPLDSSQVLQFFRVHGAEHLDVGDRGSMVVLPHFGNWDMAASASLGLGLHLSTVMAPVVSPGITEMVTLSRQRKGLEIFTVRQSARGLFRALRKGRTVALMLDVPEAGPTVVVPFCGGPVRCSAVPARLAASTGAPILPVTCRRDGRGWVLEIHPPVDASGDEATVIARIATSVEPAIRAHPEQWYPFHHVYDDR
;
A
#
# COMPACT_ATOMS: atom_id res chain seq x y z
N MET A 1 10.50 11.58 -2.35
CA MET A 1 10.28 10.14 -2.35
C MET A 1 11.56 9.36 -2.69
N ILE A 2 12.06 9.35 -3.94
CA ILE A 2 13.26 8.57 -4.34
C ILE A 2 14.48 8.88 -3.45
N VAL A 3 14.75 10.14 -3.17
CA VAL A 3 15.86 10.57 -2.30
C VAL A 3 15.75 9.98 -0.90
N ASP A 4 14.55 9.98 -0.32
CA ASP A 4 14.33 9.39 1.02
C ASP A 4 14.57 7.89 1.02
N SER A 5 14.13 7.19 -0.03
CA SER A 5 14.32 5.73 -0.15
C SER A 5 15.81 5.39 -0.33
N MET A 6 16.56 6.20 -1.11
CA MET A 6 18.01 6.06 -1.25
C MET A 6 18.74 6.34 0.07
N TRP A 7 18.34 7.38 0.80
CA TRP A 7 18.89 7.68 2.11
C TRP A 7 18.65 6.55 3.11
N ALA A 8 17.48 5.93 3.08
CA ALA A 8 17.11 4.86 3.98
C ALA A 8 17.64 3.47 3.55
N ASP A 9 18.22 3.33 2.34
CA ASP A 9 18.68 2.02 1.84
C ASP A 9 19.70 1.34 2.77
N PRO A 10 20.72 2.05 3.32
CA PRO A 10 21.68 1.43 4.24
C PRO A 10 21.14 1.19 5.66
N LEU A 11 19.97 1.76 6.01
CA LEU A 11 19.39 1.60 7.34
C LEU A 11 18.57 0.30 7.41
N ASP A 12 18.63 -0.36 8.57
CA ASP A 12 17.67 -1.43 8.84
C ASP A 12 16.27 -0.88 9.16
N SER A 13 15.26 -1.76 9.13
CA SER A 13 13.87 -1.34 9.30
C SER A 13 13.58 -0.77 10.69
N SER A 14 14.28 -1.20 11.72
CA SER A 14 14.14 -0.67 13.09
C SER A 14 14.73 0.74 13.20
N GLN A 15 15.84 1.01 12.53
CA GLN A 15 16.41 2.34 12.44
C GLN A 15 15.51 3.30 11.66
N VAL A 16 14.92 2.83 10.55
CA VAL A 16 13.95 3.62 9.77
C VAL A 16 12.74 3.98 10.62
N LEU A 17 12.21 3.04 11.41
CA LEU A 17 11.04 3.25 12.26
C LEU A 17 11.22 4.42 13.25
N GLN A 18 12.44 4.72 13.69
CA GLN A 18 12.72 5.82 14.64
C GLN A 18 12.36 7.20 14.05
N PHE A 19 12.25 7.33 12.73
CA PHE A 19 11.85 8.56 12.06
C PHE A 19 10.34 8.67 11.86
N PHE A 20 9.56 7.71 12.39
CA PHE A 20 8.12 7.63 12.22
C PHE A 20 7.35 7.97 13.49
N ARG A 21 6.27 8.73 13.33
CA ARG A 21 5.14 8.69 14.24
C ARG A 21 4.11 7.73 13.65
N VAL A 22 3.78 6.69 14.41
CA VAL A 22 2.83 5.66 13.99
C VAL A 22 1.54 5.83 14.77
N HIS A 23 0.41 5.90 14.04
CA HIS A 23 -0.93 5.96 14.60
C HIS A 23 -1.73 4.73 14.13
N GLY A 24 -2.55 4.17 15.00
CA GLY A 24 -3.40 3.03 14.68
C GLY A 24 -2.64 1.70 14.58
N ALA A 25 -1.47 1.56 15.19
CA ALA A 25 -0.69 0.31 15.20
C ALA A 25 -1.49 -0.86 15.81
N GLU A 26 -2.42 -0.58 16.71
CA GLU A 26 -3.35 -1.54 17.31
C GLU A 26 -4.24 -2.24 16.29
N HIS A 27 -4.50 -1.62 15.13
CA HIS A 27 -5.28 -2.23 14.04
C HIS A 27 -4.53 -3.34 13.30
N LEU A 28 -3.20 -3.43 13.49
CA LEU A 28 -2.38 -4.50 12.90
C LEU A 28 -2.53 -5.83 13.64
N ASP A 29 -3.09 -5.81 14.85
CA ASP A 29 -3.36 -7.04 15.61
C ASP A 29 -4.61 -7.74 15.04
N VAL A 30 -4.39 -8.52 14.01
CA VAL A 30 -5.42 -9.33 13.32
C VAL A 30 -5.31 -10.82 13.68
N GLY A 31 -4.52 -11.16 14.69
CA GLY A 31 -4.17 -12.53 15.07
C GLY A 31 -3.35 -13.23 13.98
N ASP A 32 -3.43 -14.56 13.92
CA ASP A 32 -2.66 -15.39 12.96
C ASP A 32 -3.15 -15.31 11.50
N ARG A 33 -4.14 -14.47 11.24
CA ARG A 33 -4.66 -14.28 9.88
C ARG A 33 -3.80 -13.29 9.12
N GLY A 34 -3.61 -13.53 7.83
CA GLY A 34 -3.03 -12.52 6.95
C GLY A 34 -3.94 -11.30 6.84
N SER A 35 -3.35 -10.16 6.57
CA SER A 35 -4.06 -8.88 6.40
C SER A 35 -3.64 -8.19 5.10
N MET A 36 -4.42 -7.20 4.68
CA MET A 36 -4.05 -6.32 3.58
C MET A 36 -3.90 -4.89 4.07
N VAL A 37 -2.79 -4.27 3.75
CA VAL A 37 -2.62 -2.81 3.85
C VAL A 37 -2.80 -2.22 2.46
N VAL A 38 -3.72 -1.27 2.33
CA VAL A 38 -4.05 -0.63 1.05
C VAL A 38 -3.80 0.86 1.15
N LEU A 39 -2.97 1.39 0.26
CA LEU A 39 -2.50 2.77 0.33
C LEU A 39 -2.51 3.44 -1.06
N PRO A 40 -2.75 4.76 -1.13
CA PRO A 40 -2.60 5.54 -2.36
C PRO A 40 -1.12 5.82 -2.64
N HIS A 41 -0.81 6.30 -3.85
CA HIS A 41 0.51 6.86 -4.18
C HIS A 41 0.69 8.23 -3.48
N PHE A 42 0.65 8.21 -2.15
CA PHE A 42 0.69 9.40 -1.30
C PHE A 42 1.90 9.32 -0.36
N GLY A 43 2.65 10.42 -0.28
CA GLY A 43 3.85 10.53 0.54
C GLY A 43 4.96 9.58 0.10
N ASN A 44 5.40 8.68 0.98
CA ASN A 44 6.47 7.74 0.66
C ASN A 44 6.13 6.30 1.09
N TRP A 45 5.58 5.53 0.17
CA TRP A 45 5.19 4.13 0.40
C TRP A 45 6.38 3.18 0.61
N ASP A 46 7.59 3.48 0.06
CA ASP A 46 8.79 2.70 0.34
C ASP A 46 9.23 2.86 1.81
N MET A 47 9.15 4.09 2.30
CA MET A 47 9.39 4.37 3.72
C MET A 47 8.33 3.72 4.60
N ALA A 48 7.04 3.76 4.18
CA ALA A 48 5.95 3.05 4.87
C ALA A 48 6.23 1.54 4.96
N ALA A 49 6.67 0.92 3.85
CA ALA A 49 7.02 -0.49 3.85
C ALA A 49 8.17 -0.79 4.81
N SER A 50 9.24 0.02 4.81
CA SER A 50 10.37 -0.13 5.73
C SER A 50 9.93 0.02 7.21
N ALA A 51 9.09 1.02 7.52
CA ALA A 51 8.55 1.20 8.87
C ALA A 51 7.68 0.01 9.30
N SER A 52 6.84 -0.50 8.40
CA SER A 52 5.98 -1.66 8.66
C SER A 52 6.79 -2.93 8.96
N LEU A 53 7.92 -3.13 8.27
CA LEU A 53 8.86 -4.20 8.60
C LEU A 53 9.49 -3.99 9.99
N GLY A 54 9.81 -2.75 10.34
CA GLY A 54 10.29 -2.38 11.68
C GLY A 54 9.26 -2.62 12.78
N LEU A 55 7.96 -2.60 12.46
CA LEU A 55 6.87 -3.01 13.35
C LEU A 55 6.70 -4.54 13.43
N GLY A 56 7.55 -5.31 12.74
CA GLY A 56 7.51 -6.77 12.76
C GLY A 56 6.59 -7.41 11.74
N LEU A 57 6.02 -6.65 10.80
CA LEU A 57 5.15 -7.20 9.76
C LEU A 57 5.95 -8.00 8.72
N HIS A 58 5.41 -9.11 8.27
CA HIS A 58 5.93 -9.88 7.13
C HIS A 58 5.23 -9.44 5.86
N LEU A 59 5.82 -8.46 5.15
CA LEU A 59 5.21 -7.85 3.97
C LEU A 59 5.41 -8.67 2.70
N SER A 60 4.35 -8.74 1.88
CA SER A 60 4.35 -9.23 0.51
C SER A 60 3.68 -8.20 -0.40
N THR A 61 4.23 -7.94 -1.58
CA THR A 61 3.67 -6.96 -2.52
C THR A 61 3.88 -7.37 -3.98
N VAL A 62 3.26 -6.62 -4.88
CA VAL A 62 3.47 -6.74 -6.32
C VAL A 62 4.27 -5.54 -6.80
N MET A 63 5.19 -5.77 -7.72
CA MET A 63 5.92 -4.71 -8.38
C MET A 63 5.83 -4.87 -9.90
N ALA A 64 5.41 -3.80 -10.56
CA ALA A 64 5.53 -3.64 -12.00
C ALA A 64 6.96 -3.19 -12.36
N PRO A 65 7.41 -3.42 -13.59
CA PRO A 65 8.68 -2.86 -14.07
C PRO A 65 8.70 -1.33 -13.96
N VAL A 66 9.80 -0.77 -13.48
CA VAL A 66 9.97 0.69 -13.36
C VAL A 66 11.09 1.15 -14.30
N VAL A 67 10.88 2.26 -15.03
CA VAL A 67 11.82 2.97 -15.90
C VAL A 67 12.62 2.06 -16.86
N SER A 68 13.46 1.16 -16.33
CA SER A 68 14.30 0.25 -17.11
C SER A 68 14.54 -1.07 -16.38
N PRO A 69 14.95 -2.15 -17.06
CA PRO A 69 15.24 -3.43 -16.42
C PRO A 69 16.26 -3.33 -15.28
N GLY A 70 17.34 -2.58 -15.47
CA GLY A 70 18.39 -2.43 -14.44
C GLY A 70 17.88 -1.67 -13.19
N ILE A 71 17.07 -0.62 -13.38
CA ILE A 71 16.46 0.09 -12.24
C ILE A 71 15.45 -0.82 -11.54
N THR A 72 14.65 -1.56 -12.30
CA THR A 72 13.69 -2.53 -11.75
C THR A 72 14.41 -3.57 -10.87
N GLU A 73 15.51 -4.14 -11.35
CA GLU A 73 16.32 -5.11 -10.60
C GLU A 73 16.90 -4.49 -9.32
N MET A 74 17.52 -3.31 -9.44
CA MET A 74 18.10 -2.58 -8.30
C MET A 74 17.06 -2.33 -7.21
N VAL A 75 15.88 -1.81 -7.56
CA VAL A 75 14.79 -1.54 -6.61
C VAL A 75 14.25 -2.83 -6.00
N THR A 76 14.10 -3.87 -6.81
CA THR A 76 13.66 -5.19 -6.33
C THR A 76 14.62 -5.75 -5.30
N LEU A 77 15.92 -5.76 -5.61
CA LEU A 77 16.96 -6.26 -4.69
C LEU A 77 17.03 -5.44 -3.39
N SER A 78 16.94 -4.11 -3.48
CA SER A 78 16.89 -3.24 -2.31
C SER A 78 15.74 -3.61 -1.38
N ARG A 79 14.52 -3.74 -1.92
CA ARG A 79 13.32 -4.10 -1.15
C ARG A 79 13.43 -5.52 -0.55
N GLN A 80 13.93 -6.48 -1.33
CA GLN A 80 14.12 -7.87 -0.86
C GLN A 80 15.15 -7.96 0.26
N ARG A 81 16.26 -7.21 0.20
CA ARG A 81 17.24 -7.13 1.30
C ARG A 81 16.62 -6.66 2.61
N LYS A 82 15.61 -5.81 2.55
CA LYS A 82 14.84 -5.35 3.72
C LYS A 82 13.80 -6.37 4.20
N GLY A 83 13.59 -7.48 3.50
CA GLY A 83 12.66 -8.54 3.90
C GLY A 83 11.30 -8.51 3.21
N LEU A 84 11.09 -7.64 2.19
CA LEU A 84 9.87 -7.68 1.39
C LEU A 84 9.85 -8.90 0.47
N GLU A 85 8.74 -9.63 0.45
CA GLU A 85 8.45 -10.60 -0.58
C GLU A 85 7.80 -9.89 -1.77
N ILE A 86 8.41 -9.99 -2.95
CA ILE A 86 7.97 -9.27 -4.14
C ILE A 86 7.52 -10.27 -5.20
N PHE A 87 6.30 -10.10 -5.69
CA PHE A 87 5.75 -10.83 -6.83
C PHE A 87 5.77 -9.95 -8.08
N THR A 88 6.03 -10.56 -9.22
CA THR A 88 5.78 -9.91 -10.52
C THR A 88 4.26 -9.84 -10.77
N VAL A 89 3.83 -8.94 -11.64
CA VAL A 89 2.41 -8.83 -12.05
C VAL A 89 1.86 -10.20 -12.49
N ARG A 90 2.64 -10.99 -13.24
CA ARG A 90 2.23 -12.33 -13.70
C ARG A 90 2.05 -13.35 -12.58
N GLN A 91 2.77 -13.19 -11.46
CA GLN A 91 2.70 -14.08 -10.30
C GLN A 91 1.71 -13.61 -9.25
N SER A 92 1.21 -12.36 -9.37
CA SER A 92 0.51 -11.64 -8.30
C SER A 92 -0.69 -12.39 -7.76
N ALA A 93 -1.61 -12.86 -8.59
CA ALA A 93 -2.86 -13.46 -8.12
C ALA A 93 -2.63 -14.65 -7.18
N ARG A 94 -1.80 -15.61 -7.59
CA ARG A 94 -1.49 -16.79 -6.77
C ARG A 94 -0.56 -16.47 -5.60
N GLY A 95 0.40 -15.56 -5.82
CA GLY A 95 1.38 -15.16 -4.82
C GLY A 95 0.72 -14.47 -3.64
N LEU A 96 -0.09 -13.45 -3.90
CA LEU A 96 -0.80 -12.69 -2.88
C LEU A 96 -1.79 -13.55 -2.08
N PHE A 97 -2.58 -14.37 -2.78
CA PHE A 97 -3.49 -15.31 -2.12
C PHE A 97 -2.73 -16.25 -1.16
N ARG A 98 -1.60 -16.81 -1.61
CA ARG A 98 -0.77 -17.70 -0.78
C ARG A 98 -0.14 -16.96 0.40
N ALA A 99 0.32 -15.71 0.19
CA ALA A 99 0.88 -14.89 1.25
C ALA A 99 -0.13 -14.65 2.37
N LEU A 100 -1.36 -14.24 2.03
CA LEU A 100 -2.46 -14.07 2.99
C LEU A 100 -2.77 -15.37 3.75
N ARG A 101 -2.83 -16.50 3.05
CA ARG A 101 -3.06 -17.83 3.68
C ARG A 101 -1.93 -18.27 4.61
N LYS A 102 -0.75 -17.69 4.49
CA LYS A 102 0.40 -17.91 5.38
C LYS A 102 0.50 -16.89 6.53
N GLY A 103 -0.52 -16.07 6.75
CA GLY A 103 -0.50 -15.06 7.80
C GLY A 103 0.33 -13.82 7.47
N ARG A 104 0.76 -13.62 6.22
CA ARG A 104 1.54 -12.44 5.84
C ARG A 104 0.65 -11.23 5.59
N THR A 105 1.22 -10.03 5.73
CA THR A 105 0.55 -8.79 5.33
C THR A 105 0.84 -8.51 3.86
N VAL A 106 -0.21 -8.32 3.08
CA VAL A 106 -0.12 -7.96 1.66
C VAL A 106 -0.29 -6.46 1.50
N ALA A 107 0.70 -5.78 0.92
CA ALA A 107 0.64 -4.35 0.62
C ALA A 107 0.23 -4.12 -0.85
N LEU A 108 -0.80 -3.30 -1.07
CA LEU A 108 -1.37 -3.01 -2.38
C LEU A 108 -1.58 -1.50 -2.57
N MET A 109 -1.33 -1.03 -3.80
CA MET A 109 -1.67 0.34 -4.19
C MET A 109 -3.14 0.42 -4.62
N LEU A 110 -3.79 1.56 -4.27
CA LEU A 110 -5.21 1.79 -4.53
C LEU A 110 -5.45 2.43 -5.91
N ASP A 111 -4.72 3.50 -6.22
CA ASP A 111 -5.11 4.60 -7.13
C ASP A 111 -4.39 4.63 -8.47
N VAL A 112 -3.47 3.72 -8.74
CA VAL A 112 -2.76 3.61 -10.05
C VAL A 112 -2.68 2.13 -10.44
N PRO A 113 -3.79 1.55 -10.94
CA PRO A 113 -3.82 0.14 -11.29
C PRO A 113 -3.06 -0.10 -12.61
N GLU A 114 -1.88 -0.67 -12.52
CA GLU A 114 -1.05 -1.10 -13.66
C GLU A 114 -1.63 -2.33 -14.37
N ALA A 115 -2.32 -3.19 -13.62
CA ALA A 115 -2.91 -4.41 -14.13
C ALA A 115 -3.99 -4.96 -13.20
N GLY A 116 -4.84 -5.85 -13.74
CA GLY A 116 -5.88 -6.53 -12.97
C GLY A 116 -7.24 -5.84 -13.03
N PRO A 117 -8.20 -6.30 -12.23
CA PRO A 117 -9.55 -5.75 -12.20
C PRO A 117 -9.54 -4.35 -11.57
N THR A 118 -10.39 -3.49 -12.13
CA THR A 118 -10.56 -2.10 -11.65
C THR A 118 -12.03 -1.76 -11.46
N VAL A 119 -12.28 -0.78 -10.61
CA VAL A 119 -13.59 -0.12 -10.43
C VAL A 119 -13.38 1.39 -10.44
N VAL A 120 -14.41 2.13 -10.80
CA VAL A 120 -14.41 3.60 -10.72
C VAL A 120 -15.19 3.98 -9.46
N VAL A 121 -14.56 4.77 -8.59
CA VAL A 121 -15.18 5.24 -7.35
C VAL A 121 -14.97 6.75 -7.17
N PRO A 122 -15.86 7.44 -6.44
CA PRO A 122 -15.59 8.82 -6.04
C PRO A 122 -14.34 8.89 -5.15
N PHE A 123 -13.37 9.71 -5.53
CA PHE A 123 -12.14 9.89 -4.77
C PHE A 123 -11.52 11.26 -5.04
N CYS A 124 -11.21 12.00 -3.98
CA CYS A 124 -10.60 13.36 -4.06
C CYS A 124 -11.34 14.34 -4.98
N GLY A 125 -12.66 14.23 -5.08
CA GLY A 125 -13.50 15.19 -5.79
C GLY A 125 -13.89 14.80 -7.22
N GLY A 126 -13.49 13.62 -7.70
CA GLY A 126 -13.86 13.10 -9.02
C GLY A 126 -13.97 11.58 -9.06
N PRO A 127 -14.41 11.02 -10.20
CA PRO A 127 -14.40 9.58 -10.43
C PRO A 127 -12.96 9.12 -10.71
N VAL A 128 -12.43 8.23 -9.88
CA VAL A 128 -11.06 7.68 -10.03
C VAL A 128 -11.13 6.18 -10.25
N ARG A 129 -10.33 5.70 -11.20
CA ARG A 129 -10.15 4.28 -11.46
C ARG A 129 -9.20 3.67 -10.45
N CYS A 130 -9.72 2.82 -9.57
CA CYS A 130 -8.98 2.15 -8.52
C CYS A 130 -8.86 0.65 -8.76
N SER A 131 -7.84 0.04 -8.13
CA SER A 131 -7.68 -1.42 -8.15
C SER A 131 -8.78 -2.11 -7.35
N ALA A 132 -9.45 -3.09 -7.96
CA ALA A 132 -10.42 -3.96 -7.28
C ALA A 132 -9.77 -5.19 -6.61
N VAL A 133 -8.46 -5.36 -6.75
CA VAL A 133 -7.72 -6.51 -6.19
C VAL A 133 -7.92 -6.66 -4.67
N PRO A 134 -7.88 -5.60 -3.84
CA PRO A 134 -8.12 -5.73 -2.40
C PRO A 134 -9.47 -6.34 -2.07
N ALA A 135 -10.55 -5.87 -2.73
CA ALA A 135 -11.91 -6.39 -2.51
C ALA A 135 -12.02 -7.86 -2.89
N ARG A 136 -11.46 -8.27 -4.02
CA ARG A 136 -11.45 -9.69 -4.48
C ARG A 136 -10.68 -10.60 -3.54
N LEU A 137 -9.52 -10.15 -3.06
CA LEU A 137 -8.73 -10.93 -2.11
C LEU A 137 -9.47 -11.06 -0.77
N ALA A 138 -10.08 -9.98 -0.28
CA ALA A 138 -10.89 -10.04 0.95
C ALA A 138 -12.04 -11.04 0.81
N ALA A 139 -12.81 -10.96 -0.28
CA ALA A 139 -13.92 -11.89 -0.55
C ALA A 139 -13.47 -13.35 -0.61
N SER A 140 -12.27 -13.64 -1.12
CA SER A 140 -11.77 -15.01 -1.29
C SER A 140 -10.99 -15.56 -0.09
N THR A 141 -10.48 -14.72 0.80
CA THR A 141 -9.61 -15.13 1.92
C THR A 141 -10.18 -14.78 3.29
N GLY A 142 -11.13 -13.84 3.37
CA GLY A 142 -11.59 -13.27 4.62
C GLY A 142 -10.55 -12.37 5.31
N ALA A 143 -9.45 -12.02 4.63
CA ALA A 143 -8.42 -11.16 5.19
C ALA A 143 -8.93 -9.72 5.37
N PRO A 144 -8.70 -9.09 6.53
CA PRO A 144 -9.10 -7.71 6.77
C PRO A 144 -8.31 -6.74 5.87
N ILE A 145 -8.98 -5.66 5.49
CA ILE A 145 -8.40 -4.56 4.70
C ILE A 145 -8.17 -3.37 5.61
N LEU A 146 -6.94 -2.94 5.74
CA LEU A 146 -6.50 -1.79 6.53
C LEU A 146 -6.08 -0.67 5.56
N PRO A 147 -6.85 0.41 5.42
CA PRO A 147 -6.37 1.58 4.70
C PRO A 147 -5.18 2.20 5.43
N VAL A 148 -4.16 2.63 4.68
CA VAL A 148 -2.94 3.19 5.25
C VAL A 148 -2.53 4.44 4.50
N THR A 149 -2.05 5.46 5.22
CA THR A 149 -1.39 6.61 4.64
C THR A 149 0.01 6.79 5.23
N CYS A 150 0.92 7.30 4.40
CA CYS A 150 2.27 7.64 4.86
C CYS A 150 2.67 9.00 4.30
N ARG A 151 2.71 10.02 5.12
CA ARG A 151 3.07 11.38 4.71
C ARG A 151 4.36 11.86 5.37
N ARG A 152 5.07 12.73 4.68
CA ARG A 152 6.19 13.45 5.26
C ARG A 152 5.67 14.53 6.22
N ASP A 153 6.33 14.69 7.36
CA ASP A 153 6.04 15.72 8.33
C ASP A 153 7.35 16.26 8.94
N GLY A 154 7.76 17.42 8.48
CA GLY A 154 9.05 17.99 8.84
C GLY A 154 10.22 17.08 8.41
N ARG A 155 11.02 16.64 9.38
CA ARG A 155 12.17 15.75 9.14
C ARG A 155 11.82 14.25 9.23
N GLY A 156 10.59 13.93 9.58
CA GLY A 156 10.12 12.55 9.73
C GLY A 156 8.92 12.23 8.87
N TRP A 157 8.25 11.15 9.24
CA TRP A 157 7.05 10.66 8.56
C TRP A 157 5.95 10.35 9.57
N VAL A 158 4.71 10.41 9.12
CA VAL A 158 3.54 9.92 9.85
C VAL A 158 2.99 8.74 9.08
N LEU A 159 2.95 7.58 9.71
CA LEU A 159 2.27 6.38 9.23
C LEU A 159 0.95 6.28 9.98
N GLU A 160 -0.15 6.31 9.26
CA GLU A 160 -1.48 6.20 9.84
C GLU A 160 -2.16 4.95 9.30
N ILE A 161 -2.50 4.05 10.22
CA ILE A 161 -3.18 2.79 9.93
C ILE A 161 -4.61 2.96 10.40
N HIS A 162 -5.54 2.99 9.44
CA HIS A 162 -6.96 3.16 9.74
C HIS A 162 -7.59 1.84 10.20
N PRO A 163 -8.72 1.89 10.91
CA PRO A 163 -9.49 0.70 11.24
C PRO A 163 -9.81 -0.14 10.00
N PRO A 164 -9.92 -1.48 10.15
CA PRO A 164 -10.29 -2.34 9.04
C PRO A 164 -11.65 -1.93 8.47
N VAL A 165 -11.73 -1.83 7.14
CA VAL A 165 -12.98 -1.52 6.45
C VAL A 165 -13.88 -2.76 6.38
N ASP A 166 -15.19 -2.53 6.41
CA ASP A 166 -16.16 -3.58 6.12
C ASP A 166 -16.01 -4.02 4.65
N ALA A 167 -15.65 -5.28 4.44
CA ALA A 167 -15.44 -5.90 3.14
C ALA A 167 -16.73 -6.52 2.54
N SER A 168 -17.90 -6.27 3.13
CA SER A 168 -19.20 -6.68 2.59
C SER A 168 -19.66 -5.78 1.44
N GLY A 169 -20.41 -6.34 0.50
CA GLY A 169 -20.91 -5.63 -0.67
C GLY A 169 -20.13 -5.96 -1.95
N ASP A 170 -20.38 -5.19 -3.00
CA ASP A 170 -19.66 -5.32 -4.26
C ASP A 170 -18.26 -4.67 -4.20
N GLU A 171 -17.45 -4.94 -5.22
CA GLU A 171 -16.08 -4.44 -5.30
C GLU A 171 -16.02 -2.92 -5.22
N ALA A 172 -16.93 -2.21 -5.91
CA ALA A 172 -16.95 -0.75 -5.93
C ALA A 172 -17.25 -0.17 -4.54
N THR A 173 -18.20 -0.76 -3.81
CA THR A 173 -18.55 -0.38 -2.44
C THR A 173 -17.36 -0.55 -1.49
N VAL A 174 -16.67 -1.68 -1.55
CA VAL A 174 -15.50 -1.93 -0.69
C VAL A 174 -14.36 -0.96 -1.01
N ILE A 175 -14.06 -0.74 -2.29
CA ILE A 175 -13.01 0.18 -2.72
C ILE A 175 -13.36 1.62 -2.37
N ALA A 176 -14.63 2.03 -2.48
CA ALA A 176 -15.07 3.37 -2.06
C ALA A 176 -14.85 3.61 -0.54
N ARG A 177 -15.08 2.60 0.31
CA ARG A 177 -14.80 2.68 1.75
C ARG A 177 -13.30 2.89 2.02
N ILE A 178 -12.43 2.18 1.28
CA ILE A 178 -10.97 2.37 1.39
C ILE A 178 -10.60 3.81 0.97
N ALA A 179 -11.10 4.27 -0.18
CA ALA A 179 -10.86 5.62 -0.69
C ALA A 179 -11.30 6.68 0.32
N THR A 180 -12.51 6.55 0.87
CA THR A 180 -13.04 7.46 1.89
C THR A 180 -12.15 7.54 3.13
N SER A 181 -11.55 6.42 3.54
CA SER A 181 -10.67 6.38 4.73
C SER A 181 -9.38 7.17 4.53
N VAL A 182 -8.79 7.16 3.32
CA VAL A 182 -7.49 7.79 3.04
C VAL A 182 -7.61 9.20 2.46
N GLU A 183 -8.78 9.57 1.92
CA GLU A 183 -9.02 10.86 1.27
C GLU A 183 -8.75 12.07 2.17
N PRO A 184 -9.10 12.09 3.48
CA PRO A 184 -8.81 13.23 4.35
C PRO A 184 -7.32 13.59 4.42
N ALA A 185 -6.44 12.60 4.45
CA ALA A 185 -4.99 12.83 4.46
C ALA A 185 -4.51 13.47 3.16
N ILE A 186 -5.03 13.00 2.01
CA ILE A 186 -4.69 13.57 0.70
C ILE A 186 -5.21 15.00 0.58
N ARG A 187 -6.45 15.27 1.00
CA ARG A 187 -7.02 16.63 0.97
C ARG A 187 -6.25 17.61 1.85
N ALA A 188 -5.72 17.15 2.99
CA ALA A 188 -4.91 17.98 3.88
C ALA A 188 -3.50 18.25 3.32
N HIS A 189 -2.97 17.36 2.48
CA HIS A 189 -1.61 17.44 1.93
C HIS A 189 -1.56 17.04 0.44
N PRO A 190 -2.31 17.72 -0.44
CA PRO A 190 -2.45 17.34 -1.86
C PRO A 190 -1.12 17.35 -2.61
N GLU A 191 -0.16 18.13 -2.16
CA GLU A 191 1.20 18.22 -2.70
C GLU A 191 2.00 16.90 -2.53
N GLN A 192 1.52 15.99 -1.70
CA GLN A 192 2.15 14.68 -1.46
C GLN A 192 1.45 13.53 -2.20
N TRP A 193 0.42 13.81 -3.00
CA TRP A 193 -0.24 12.80 -3.81
C TRP A 193 0.38 12.73 -5.21
N TYR A 194 0.91 11.56 -5.58
CA TYR A 194 1.69 11.35 -6.81
C TYR A 194 1.04 10.31 -7.74
N PRO A 195 -0.07 10.62 -8.38
CA PRO A 195 -0.73 9.68 -9.29
C PRO A 195 0.03 9.48 -10.61
N PHE A 196 1.02 10.34 -10.93
CA PHE A 196 1.88 10.33 -12.12
C PHE A 196 1.18 10.47 -13.47
N HIS A 197 -0.14 10.50 -13.53
CA HIS A 197 -0.96 10.70 -14.71
C HIS A 197 -2.30 11.32 -14.32
N HIS A 198 -3.13 11.63 -15.33
CA HIS A 198 -4.49 12.08 -15.07
C HIS A 198 -5.30 10.97 -14.40
N VAL A 199 -5.82 11.23 -13.21
CA VAL A 199 -6.44 10.20 -12.36
C VAL A 199 -7.95 10.09 -12.53
N TYR A 200 -8.60 11.18 -12.95
CA TYR A 200 -10.06 11.19 -13.09
C TYR A 200 -10.50 10.45 -14.34
N ASP A 201 -11.54 9.64 -14.20
CA ASP A 201 -12.18 8.96 -15.33
C ASP A 201 -13.23 9.92 -15.93
N ASP A 202 -12.89 10.54 -17.04
CA ASP A 202 -13.72 11.55 -17.74
C ASP A 202 -14.85 10.94 -18.61
N ARG A 203 -15.19 9.65 -18.41
CA ARG A 203 -16.23 8.96 -19.19
C ARG A 203 -17.57 8.96 -18.53
#